data_4dd0964b369527d78f85dd4b158050ce
#
_entry.id   4dd0964b369527d78f85dd4b158050ce
#
_cell.length_a   1.000
_cell.length_b   1.000
_cell.length_c   1.000
_cell.angle_alpha   90.00
_cell.angle_beta   90.00
_cell.angle_gamma   90.00
#
_symmetry.space_group_name_H-M   'P 1'
#
loop_
_entity.id
_entity.type
_entity.pdbx_description
1 polymer ?
#
loop_
_entity_poly.entity_id
_entity_poly.type
_entity_poly.pdbx_seq_one_letter_code
_entity_poly.pdbx_strand_id
1 'polypeptide(L)'
;MKYIICYDIAEQKLRAKVAKLLEAKAHRQQYSVFVGDFSEKEIRRLRAEMLLITEDSEHSLLYIAPVCSSCASKIWSVGEPLEEECCCIIA
;
A
#
# COMPACT_ATOMS: atom_id res chain seq x y z
N MET A 1 4.83 1.92 12.67
CA MET A 1 3.73 2.84 12.31
C MET A 1 2.96 2.30 11.13
N LYS A 2 1.67 2.47 11.15
CA LYS A 2 0.80 2.04 10.05
C LYS A 2 0.87 3.02 8.88
N TYR A 3 0.92 2.49 7.67
CA TYR A 3 0.91 3.28 6.44
C TYR A 3 -0.18 2.79 5.51
N ILE A 4 -0.78 3.72 4.80
CA ILE A 4 -1.71 3.43 3.71
C ILE A 4 -0.95 3.70 2.41
N ILE A 5 -0.96 2.74 1.51
CA ILE A 5 -0.22 2.81 0.26
C ILE A 5 -1.21 2.66 -0.88
N CYS A 6 -1.25 3.65 -1.76
CA CYS A 6 -2.11 3.63 -2.93
C CYS A 6 -1.28 3.85 -4.19
N TYR A 7 -1.72 3.29 -5.28
CA TYR A 7 -1.08 3.55 -6.56
C TYR A 7 -2.11 3.56 -7.68
N ASP A 8 -1.77 4.30 -8.72
CA ASP A 8 -2.54 4.33 -9.96
C ASP A 8 -1.52 4.31 -11.10
N ILE A 9 -1.39 3.17 -11.73
CA ILE A 9 -0.37 2.92 -12.75
C ILE A 9 -1.07 2.43 -14.02
N ALA A 10 -0.87 3.16 -15.11
CA ALA A 10 -1.52 2.83 -16.38
C ALA A 10 -1.01 1.53 -16.99
N GLU A 11 0.29 1.28 -16.90
CA GLU A 11 0.90 0.10 -17.50
C GLU A 11 0.64 -1.14 -16.68
N GLN A 12 -0.02 -2.12 -17.27
CA GLN A 12 -0.41 -3.35 -16.57
C GLN A 12 0.79 -4.11 -15.99
N LYS A 13 1.89 -4.18 -16.71
CA LYS A 13 3.07 -4.90 -16.25
C LYS A 13 3.68 -4.26 -15.02
N LEU A 14 3.76 -2.93 -15.01
CA LEU A 14 4.30 -2.20 -13.87
C LEU A 14 3.38 -2.26 -12.67
N ARG A 15 2.08 -2.14 -12.91
CA ARG A 15 1.06 -2.27 -11.86
C ARG A 15 1.15 -3.64 -11.19
N ALA A 16 1.32 -4.70 -11.99
CA ALA A 16 1.46 -6.05 -11.45
C ALA A 16 2.71 -6.20 -10.60
N LYS A 17 3.82 -5.58 -11.00
CA LYS A 17 5.07 -5.63 -10.24
C LYS A 17 4.93 -4.93 -8.90
N VAL A 18 4.29 -3.76 -8.88
CA VAL A 18 4.05 -3.02 -7.65
C VAL A 18 3.13 -3.80 -6.72
N ALA A 19 2.06 -4.37 -7.27
CA ALA A 19 1.13 -5.19 -6.49
C ALA A 19 1.84 -6.38 -5.86
N LYS A 20 2.68 -7.06 -6.61
CA LYS A 20 3.43 -8.22 -6.11
C LYS A 20 4.40 -7.83 -4.99
N LEU A 21 5.07 -6.70 -5.14
CA LEU A 21 5.95 -6.17 -4.10
C LEU A 21 5.18 -5.89 -2.81
N LEU A 22 4.03 -5.24 -2.94
CA LEU A 22 3.22 -4.87 -1.78
C LEU A 22 2.55 -6.08 -1.13
N GLU A 23 2.14 -7.07 -1.91
CA GLU A 23 1.55 -8.30 -1.38
C GLU A 23 2.50 -9.03 -0.43
N ALA A 24 3.80 -8.92 -0.67
CA ALA A 24 4.80 -9.55 0.18
C ALA A 24 5.01 -8.80 1.49
N LYS A 25 4.61 -7.54 1.59
CA LYS A 25 4.95 -6.66 2.73
C LYS A 25 3.76 -6.04 3.42
N ALA A 26 2.60 -6.02 2.80
CA ALA A 26 1.42 -5.31 3.30
C ALA A 26 0.16 -6.11 3.00
N HIS A 27 -0.97 -5.61 3.45
CA HIS A 27 -2.27 -6.26 3.25
C HIS A 27 -3.10 -5.46 2.27
N ARG A 28 -3.65 -6.13 1.27
CA ARG A 28 -4.48 -5.49 0.26
C ARG A 28 -5.88 -5.23 0.81
N GLN A 29 -6.31 -3.97 0.74
CA GLN A 29 -7.66 -3.57 1.13
C GLN A 29 -8.56 -3.47 -0.10
N GLN A 30 -8.03 -2.89 -1.17
CA GLN A 30 -8.69 -2.78 -2.46
C GLN A 30 -7.65 -3.08 -3.54
N TYR A 31 -8.04 -3.10 -4.79
CA TYR A 31 -7.14 -3.47 -5.88
C TYR A 31 -5.82 -2.71 -5.88
N SER A 32 -5.86 -1.43 -5.56
CA SER A 32 -4.67 -0.58 -5.56
C SER A 32 -4.43 0.09 -4.21
N VAL A 33 -5.01 -0.43 -3.13
CA VAL A 33 -4.86 0.11 -1.79
C VAL A 33 -4.36 -0.96 -0.84
N PHE A 34 -3.23 -0.69 -0.21
CA PHE A 34 -2.62 -1.59 0.76
C PHE A 34 -2.42 -0.89 2.09
N VAL A 35 -2.42 -1.66 3.16
CA VAL A 35 -2.17 -1.17 4.51
C VAL A 35 -1.13 -2.09 5.15
N GLY A 36 -0.16 -1.51 5.83
CA GLY A 36 0.85 -2.29 6.52
C GLY A 36 1.59 -1.49 7.57
N ASP A 37 2.27 -2.22 8.45
CA ASP A 37 3.10 -1.61 9.47
C ASP A 37 4.55 -1.64 9.02
N PHE A 38 5.20 -0.48 9.04
CA PHE A 38 6.57 -0.32 8.59
C PHE A 38 7.32 0.58 9.54
N SER A 39 8.61 0.32 9.71
CA SER A 39 9.51 1.27 10.31
C SER A 39 9.83 2.36 9.29
N GLU A 40 10.41 3.46 9.76
CA GLU A 40 10.83 4.53 8.88
C GLU A 40 11.82 4.05 7.83
N LYS A 41 12.74 3.17 8.23
CA LYS A 41 13.73 2.58 7.33
C LYS A 41 13.08 1.69 6.28
N GLU A 42 12.12 0.88 6.71
CA GLU A 42 11.39 -0.01 5.80
C GLU A 42 10.58 0.76 4.76
N ILE A 43 9.92 1.83 5.18
CA ILE A 43 9.10 2.61 4.25
C ILE A 43 9.98 3.39 3.24
N ARG A 44 11.15 3.82 3.65
CA ARG A 44 12.10 4.45 2.73
C ARG A 44 12.56 3.46 1.65
N ARG A 45 12.85 2.24 2.06
CA ARG A 45 13.25 1.18 1.14
C ARG A 45 12.11 0.85 0.18
N LEU A 46 10.90 0.75 0.70
CA LEU A 46 9.74 0.47 -0.13
C LEU A 46 9.51 1.56 -1.17
N ARG A 47 9.62 2.83 -0.77
CA ARG A 47 9.50 3.94 -1.71
C ARG A 47 10.53 3.86 -2.83
N ALA A 48 11.77 3.53 -2.48
CA ALA A 48 12.83 3.41 -3.47
C ALA A 48 12.54 2.28 -4.47
N GLU A 49 12.08 1.15 -3.98
CA GLU A 49 11.73 0.02 -4.84
C GLU A 49 10.56 0.34 -5.76
N MET A 50 9.54 1.02 -5.24
CA MET A 50 8.39 1.43 -6.05
C MET A 50 8.79 2.44 -7.13
N LEU A 51 9.67 3.37 -6.80
CA LEU A 51 10.18 4.33 -7.77
C LEU A 51 10.95 3.66 -8.89
N LEU A 52 11.78 2.66 -8.56
CA LEU A 52 12.52 1.91 -9.58
C LEU A 52 11.57 1.18 -10.54
N ILE A 53 10.53 0.58 -10.01
CA ILE A 53 9.56 -0.15 -10.84
C ILE A 53 8.84 0.79 -11.79
N THR A 54 8.52 2.00 -11.34
CA THR A 54 7.67 2.93 -12.08
C THR A 54 8.43 4.02 -12.82
N GLU A 55 9.76 3.96 -12.85
CA GLU A 55 10.55 5.03 -13.47
C GLU A 55 10.27 5.21 -14.98
N ASP A 56 9.88 4.14 -15.66
CA ASP A 56 9.55 4.19 -17.08
C ASP A 56 8.07 4.38 -17.37
N SER A 57 7.27 4.55 -16.34
CA SER A 57 5.84 4.76 -16.51
C SER A 57 5.54 6.13 -17.05
N GLU A 58 4.64 6.22 -18.02
CA GLU A 58 4.18 7.50 -18.54
C GLU A 58 3.16 8.16 -17.62
N HIS A 59 2.33 7.34 -16.98
CA HIS A 59 1.30 7.82 -16.05
C HIS A 59 1.26 6.94 -14.83
N SER A 60 1.84 7.42 -13.75
CA SER A 60 1.80 6.71 -12.49
C SER A 60 1.62 7.67 -11.33
N LEU A 61 0.86 7.23 -10.35
CA LEU A 61 0.72 7.90 -9.07
C LEU A 61 1.07 6.90 -7.99
N LEU A 62 1.96 7.29 -7.09
CA LEU A 62 2.29 6.52 -5.90
C LEU A 62 1.96 7.39 -4.71
N TYR A 63 1.24 6.83 -3.75
CA TYR A 63 0.77 7.57 -2.59
C TYR A 63 1.01 6.75 -1.33
N ILE A 64 1.74 7.31 -0.37
CA ILE A 64 2.02 6.67 0.91
C ILE A 64 1.71 7.68 2.01
N ALA A 65 0.82 7.32 2.91
CA ALA A 65 0.41 8.18 4.01
C ALA A 65 0.61 7.49 5.35
N PRO A 66 1.33 8.10 6.28
CA PRO A 66 1.42 7.55 7.63
C PRO A 66 0.11 7.77 8.39
N VAL A 67 -0.22 6.80 9.23
CA VAL A 67 -1.40 6.89 10.08
C VAL A 67 -0.93 6.67 11.53
N CYS A 68 -0.98 7.70 12.36
CA CYS A 68 -0.57 7.57 13.74
C CYS A 68 -1.53 6.64 14.50
N SER A 69 -1.10 6.14 15.66
CA SER A 69 -1.89 5.15 16.38
C SER A 69 -3.28 5.65 16.78
N SER A 70 -3.42 6.92 17.15
CA SER A 70 -4.73 7.46 17.49
C SER A 70 -5.63 7.58 16.24
N CYS A 71 -5.05 7.93 15.10
CA CYS A 71 -5.81 7.97 13.84
C CYS A 71 -6.17 6.58 13.34
N ALA A 72 -5.26 5.62 13.51
CA ALA A 72 -5.52 4.24 13.11
C ALA A 72 -6.71 3.64 13.85
N SER A 73 -6.86 3.98 15.14
CA SER A 73 -8.00 3.51 15.94
C SER A 73 -9.32 4.13 15.52
N LYS A 74 -9.29 5.21 14.73
CA LYS A 74 -10.48 5.91 14.27
C LYS A 74 -10.85 5.60 12.82
N ILE A 75 -10.09 4.72 12.18
CA ILE A 75 -10.41 4.33 10.80
C ILE A 75 -11.75 3.61 10.79
N TRP A 76 -12.62 4.06 9.91
CA TRP A 76 -13.91 3.46 9.70
C TRP A 76 -13.99 2.95 8.27
N SER A 77 -14.45 1.72 8.09
CA SER A 77 -14.61 1.17 6.76
C SER A 77 -15.79 0.24 6.69
N VAL A 78 -16.37 0.12 5.51
CA VAL A 78 -17.48 -0.77 5.22
C VAL A 78 -17.10 -1.62 4.02
N GLY A 79 -17.41 -2.90 4.08
CA GLY A 79 -17.09 -3.85 3.02
C GLY A 79 -16.05 -4.84 3.49
N GLU A 80 -15.84 -5.86 2.67
CA GLU A 80 -14.88 -6.91 3.00
C GLU A 80 -13.53 -6.63 2.33
N PRO A 81 -12.41 -6.77 3.06
CA PRO A 81 -11.09 -6.71 2.45
C PRO A 81 -10.93 -7.85 1.44
N LEU A 82 -10.08 -7.64 0.45
CA LEU A 82 -9.78 -8.67 -0.54
C LEU A 82 -9.01 -9.85 0.05
N GLU A 83 -8.30 -9.62 1.15
CA GLU A 83 -7.57 -10.65 1.88
C GLU A 83 -8.18 -10.81 3.26
N GLU A 84 -8.49 -12.04 3.66
CA GLU A 84 -9.15 -12.29 4.93
C GLU A 84 -8.31 -11.87 6.13
N GLU A 85 -6.99 -12.03 6.06
CA GLU A 85 -6.09 -11.66 7.14
C GLU A 85 -6.12 -10.17 7.43
N CYS A 86 -6.62 -9.38 6.52
CA CYS A 86 -6.69 -7.94 6.70
C CYS A 86 -7.77 -7.50 7.66
N CYS A 87 -8.72 -8.35 7.97
CA CYS A 87 -9.86 -8.01 8.83
C CYS A 87 -9.44 -7.52 10.21
N CYS A 88 -8.32 -8.00 10.71
CA CYS A 88 -7.83 -7.62 12.03
C CYS A 88 -7.09 -6.28 12.05
N ILE A 89 -6.77 -5.72 10.91
CA ILE A 89 -5.96 -4.51 10.79
C ILE A 89 -6.83 -3.26 10.83
N ILE A 90 -8.02 -3.36 10.30
CA ILE A 90 -8.97 -2.25 10.25
C ILE A 90 -10.05 -2.53 11.27
N ALA A 91 -9.93 -1.97 12.39
CA ALA A 91 -10.94 -2.20 13.44
C ALA A 91 -11.59 -0.92 13.85
#